data_59db50718c3b64c214d3baf16fe9096a
#
_entry.id   59db50718c3b64c214d3baf16fe9096a
#
_cell.length_a   1.000
_cell.length_b   1.000
_cell.length_c   1.000
_cell.angle_alpha   90.00
_cell.angle_beta   90.00
_cell.angle_gamma   90.00
#
_symmetry.space_group_name_H-M   'P 1'
#
loop_
_entity.id
_entity.type
_entity.pdbx_description
1 polymer ?
#
loop_
_entity_poly.entity_id
_entity_poly.type
_entity_poly.pdbx_seq_one_letter_code
_entity_poly.pdbx_strand_id
1 'polypeptide(L)'
;MKKGDLISVLDETTTGKIISVSKDFALIEDEFGFEHSIEISKIIPRESHLYEKSAISIKDDLKKKASKKNSDNSRVIDLHFEKLVKNPAEYSAWERLEIQKETLIENLDYCKKNYIKKLNIIHGIGDGVLQNLVYDYLRGYSGIQYEEDDFFFHSSGNVWVTFN
;
A
#
# COMPACT_ATOMS: atom_id res chain seq x y z
N MET A 1 -24.47 -17.81 -13.85
CA MET A 1 -23.62 -18.49 -12.88
C MET A 1 -23.34 -19.90 -13.38
N LYS A 2 -22.08 -20.28 -13.41
CA LYS A 2 -21.63 -21.59 -13.90
C LYS A 2 -20.74 -22.25 -12.87
N LYS A 3 -20.60 -23.57 -12.95
CA LYS A 3 -19.60 -24.29 -12.16
C LYS A 3 -18.20 -23.69 -12.40
N GLY A 4 -17.53 -23.34 -11.33
CA GLY A 4 -16.20 -22.72 -11.36
C GLY A 4 -16.18 -21.21 -11.19
N ASP A 5 -17.32 -20.53 -11.21
CA ASP A 5 -17.38 -19.09 -10.98
C ASP A 5 -17.05 -18.77 -9.51
N LEU A 6 -16.26 -17.72 -9.32
CA LEU A 6 -15.98 -17.17 -7.98
C LEU A 6 -17.16 -16.29 -7.55
N ILE A 7 -17.59 -16.47 -6.30
CA ILE A 7 -18.73 -15.76 -5.74
C ILE A 7 -18.44 -15.20 -4.36
N SER A 8 -19.24 -14.23 -3.97
CA SER A 8 -19.33 -13.70 -2.62
C SER A 8 -20.77 -13.86 -2.14
N VAL A 9 -20.95 -14.15 -0.85
CA VAL A 9 -22.27 -14.29 -0.22
C VAL A 9 -22.70 -12.94 0.35
N LEU A 10 -23.95 -12.57 0.09
CA LEU A 10 -24.57 -11.35 0.61
C LEU A 10 -24.73 -11.49 2.13
N ASP A 11 -24.41 -10.44 2.88
CA ASP A 11 -24.47 -10.39 4.35
C ASP A 11 -23.48 -11.28 5.10
N GLU A 12 -22.59 -11.98 4.39
CA GLU A 12 -21.51 -12.78 4.99
C GLU A 12 -20.17 -12.45 4.33
N THR A 13 -19.09 -12.59 5.07
CA THR A 13 -17.71 -12.43 4.52
C THR A 13 -17.23 -13.65 3.74
N THR A 14 -18.12 -14.62 3.53
CA THR A 14 -17.81 -15.90 2.87
C THR A 14 -17.62 -15.68 1.38
N THR A 15 -16.46 -16.08 0.88
CA THR A 15 -16.13 -16.14 -0.55
C THR A 15 -15.85 -17.58 -0.93
N GLY A 16 -16.23 -17.96 -2.14
CA GLY A 16 -16.07 -19.35 -2.56
C GLY A 16 -16.21 -19.53 -4.07
N LYS A 17 -16.04 -20.79 -4.48
CA LYS A 17 -16.15 -21.22 -5.86
C LYS A 17 -17.36 -22.13 -6.02
N ILE A 18 -18.14 -21.93 -7.07
CA ILE A 18 -19.30 -22.76 -7.35
C ILE A 18 -18.87 -24.16 -7.79
N ILE A 19 -19.28 -25.18 -7.03
CA ILE A 19 -19.12 -26.59 -7.38
C ILE A 19 -20.28 -27.09 -8.22
N SER A 20 -21.51 -26.74 -7.81
CA SER A 20 -22.74 -27.18 -8.48
C SER A 20 -23.84 -26.13 -8.32
N VAL A 21 -24.71 -26.02 -9.30
CA VAL A 21 -25.87 -25.11 -9.29
C VAL A 21 -27.15 -25.92 -9.47
N SER A 22 -28.09 -25.76 -8.56
CA SER A 22 -29.45 -26.28 -8.61
C SER A 22 -30.43 -25.15 -8.93
N LYS A 23 -31.74 -25.42 -8.94
CA LYS A 23 -32.72 -24.38 -9.26
C LYS A 23 -32.75 -23.22 -8.28
N ASP A 24 -32.67 -23.52 -7.00
CA ASP A 24 -32.83 -22.54 -5.92
C ASP A 24 -31.56 -22.37 -5.06
N PHE A 25 -30.63 -23.32 -5.13
CA PHE A 25 -29.43 -23.37 -4.32
C PHE A 25 -28.16 -23.60 -5.17
N ALA A 26 -27.06 -23.05 -4.76
CA ALA A 26 -25.75 -23.40 -5.27
C ALA A 26 -24.88 -24.00 -4.16
N LEU A 27 -24.17 -25.07 -4.51
CA LEU A 27 -23.12 -25.63 -3.65
C LEU A 27 -21.83 -24.90 -3.96
N ILE A 28 -21.26 -24.29 -2.94
CA ILE A 28 -20.00 -23.55 -3.03
C ILE A 28 -18.95 -24.18 -2.12
N GLU A 29 -17.71 -24.08 -2.52
CA GLU A 29 -16.53 -24.43 -1.70
C GLU A 29 -15.87 -23.12 -1.26
N ASP A 30 -15.69 -22.95 0.04
CA ASP A 30 -15.03 -21.78 0.61
C ASP A 30 -13.51 -21.87 0.50
N GLU A 31 -12.79 -20.83 0.95
CA GLU A 31 -11.33 -20.76 0.93
C GLU A 31 -10.66 -21.84 1.80
N PHE A 32 -11.42 -22.44 2.72
CA PHE A 32 -10.94 -23.47 3.64
C PHE A 32 -11.27 -24.90 3.16
N GLY A 33 -11.97 -25.03 2.01
CA GLY A 33 -12.34 -26.32 1.44
C GLY A 33 -13.64 -26.91 1.99
N PHE A 34 -14.46 -26.11 2.69
CA PHE A 34 -15.77 -26.55 3.17
C PHE A 34 -16.88 -26.26 2.15
N GLU A 35 -17.78 -27.24 2.01
CA GLU A 35 -18.91 -27.11 1.10
C GLU A 35 -20.12 -26.48 1.82
N HIS A 36 -20.66 -25.42 1.24
CA HIS A 36 -21.85 -24.72 1.73
C HIS A 36 -22.95 -24.71 0.67
N SER A 37 -24.16 -25.02 1.08
CA SER A 37 -25.36 -24.91 0.21
C SER A 37 -26.00 -23.55 0.48
N ILE A 38 -25.94 -22.64 -0.49
CA ILE A 38 -26.40 -21.25 -0.35
C ILE A 38 -27.47 -20.97 -1.40
N GLU A 39 -28.50 -20.23 -1.01
CA GLU A 39 -29.57 -19.79 -1.89
C GLU A 39 -29.02 -18.84 -2.97
N ILE A 40 -29.40 -19.07 -4.23
CA ILE A 40 -28.90 -18.29 -5.38
C ILE A 40 -29.19 -16.81 -5.24
N SER A 41 -30.29 -16.44 -4.56
CA SER A 41 -30.65 -15.05 -4.25
C SER A 41 -29.61 -14.29 -3.41
N LYS A 42 -28.82 -15.02 -2.62
CA LYS A 42 -27.77 -14.47 -1.74
C LYS A 42 -26.37 -14.51 -2.34
N ILE A 43 -26.24 -14.98 -3.57
CA ILE A 43 -24.94 -15.14 -4.23
C ILE A 43 -24.70 -14.00 -5.22
N ILE A 44 -23.60 -13.29 -5.02
CA ILE A 44 -23.11 -12.27 -5.96
C ILE A 44 -21.95 -12.87 -6.76
N PRO A 45 -22.05 -12.94 -8.10
CA PRO A 45 -20.94 -13.39 -8.91
C PRO A 45 -19.79 -12.37 -8.78
N ARG A 46 -18.64 -12.87 -8.39
CA ARG A 46 -17.41 -12.11 -8.38
C ARG A 46 -16.77 -12.23 -9.76
N GLU A 47 -17.10 -11.31 -10.66
CA GLU A 47 -16.51 -11.30 -11.99
C GLU A 47 -15.00 -10.99 -11.88
N SER A 48 -14.18 -12.03 -11.81
CA SER A 48 -12.71 -11.92 -11.86
C SER A 48 -12.23 -11.18 -13.12
N HIS A 49 -13.01 -11.22 -14.17
CA HIS A 49 -12.68 -10.60 -15.45
C HIS A 49 -12.74 -9.07 -15.44
N LEU A 50 -13.53 -8.44 -14.55
CA LEU A 50 -13.55 -6.98 -14.42
C LEU A 50 -12.34 -6.48 -13.65
N TYR A 51 -11.87 -7.25 -12.66
CA TYR A 51 -10.66 -6.90 -11.90
C TYR A 51 -9.38 -7.12 -12.70
N GLU A 52 -9.31 -8.14 -13.54
CA GLU A 52 -8.17 -8.34 -14.44
C GLU A 52 -8.07 -7.24 -15.51
N LYS A 53 -9.22 -6.82 -16.07
CA LYS A 53 -9.24 -5.69 -17.02
C LYS A 53 -8.92 -4.36 -16.34
N SER A 54 -9.38 -4.12 -15.13
CA SER A 54 -9.05 -2.91 -14.38
C SER A 54 -7.61 -2.93 -13.88
N ALA A 55 -7.08 -4.09 -13.46
CA ALA A 55 -5.67 -4.23 -13.09
C ALA A 55 -4.72 -4.09 -14.29
N ILE A 56 -5.10 -4.62 -15.46
CA ILE A 56 -4.34 -4.46 -16.71
C ILE A 56 -4.43 -3.01 -17.20
N SER A 57 -5.61 -2.37 -17.09
CA SER A 57 -5.79 -0.95 -17.45
C SER A 57 -4.97 -0.03 -16.54
N ILE A 58 -4.90 -0.31 -15.24
CA ILE A 58 -4.08 0.45 -14.28
C ILE A 58 -2.58 0.25 -14.55
N LYS A 59 -2.15 -0.96 -14.93
CA LYS A 59 -0.74 -1.20 -15.29
C LYS A 59 -0.36 -0.55 -16.61
N ASP A 60 -1.25 -0.55 -17.59
CA ASP A 60 -1.02 0.12 -18.89
C ASP A 60 -1.09 1.65 -18.75
N ASP A 61 -2.01 2.18 -17.95
CA ASP A 61 -2.06 3.61 -17.66
C ASP A 61 -0.85 4.10 -16.86
N LEU A 62 -0.32 3.28 -15.93
CA LEU A 62 0.92 3.60 -15.23
C LEU A 62 2.13 3.55 -16.18
N LYS A 63 2.17 2.63 -17.14
CA LYS A 63 3.22 2.59 -18.16
C LYS A 63 3.09 3.70 -19.19
N LYS A 64 1.87 4.05 -19.61
CA LYS A 64 1.63 5.15 -20.55
C LYS A 64 1.82 6.53 -19.92
N LYS A 65 1.56 6.69 -18.61
CA LYS A 65 1.86 7.93 -17.88
C LYS A 65 3.34 8.15 -17.65
N ALA A 66 4.15 7.10 -17.63
CA ALA A 66 5.60 7.22 -17.58
C ALA A 66 6.24 7.82 -18.86
N SER A 67 5.49 7.90 -19.97
CA SER A 67 5.97 8.45 -21.26
C SER A 67 5.50 9.88 -21.56
N LYS A 68 4.65 10.50 -20.75
CA LYS A 68 4.32 11.93 -20.86
C LYS A 68 5.10 12.72 -19.81
N LYS A 69 6.09 13.47 -20.30
CA LYS A 69 6.80 14.57 -19.64
C LYS A 69 5.86 15.57 -18.98
N ASN A 70 5.30 15.21 -17.85
CA ASN A 70 4.93 16.08 -16.75
C ASN A 70 5.32 15.27 -15.50
N SER A 71 6.61 15.12 -15.34
CA SER A 71 7.12 14.66 -14.07
C SER A 71 6.77 15.76 -13.05
N ASP A 72 5.73 15.55 -12.25
CA ASP A 72 5.78 16.11 -10.92
C ASP A 72 7.16 15.71 -10.40
N ASN A 73 8.02 16.71 -10.20
CA ASN A 73 9.40 16.50 -9.78
C ASN A 73 9.37 16.04 -8.32
N SER A 74 8.86 14.82 -8.12
CA SER A 74 8.59 14.21 -6.84
C SER A 74 9.24 12.84 -6.73
N ARG A 75 9.64 12.50 -5.52
CA ARG A 75 10.24 11.21 -5.15
C ARG A 75 9.47 10.61 -3.98
N VAL A 76 9.46 9.29 -3.89
CA VAL A 76 8.87 8.55 -2.77
C VAL A 76 9.93 7.65 -2.18
N ILE A 77 10.05 7.65 -0.86
CA ILE A 77 10.89 6.72 -0.10
C ILE A 77 10.06 5.98 0.93
N ASP A 78 10.32 4.71 1.08
CA ASP A 78 9.70 3.86 2.09
C ASP A 78 10.76 3.46 3.12
N LEU A 79 10.59 3.94 4.36
CA LEU A 79 11.52 3.70 5.46
C LEU A 79 11.20 2.44 6.26
N HIS A 80 10.21 1.64 5.86
CA HIS A 80 9.99 0.35 6.49
C HIS A 80 11.24 -0.53 6.36
N PHE A 81 11.73 -1.02 7.47
CA PHE A 81 13.03 -1.69 7.53
C PHE A 81 13.16 -2.90 6.61
N GLU A 82 12.05 -3.64 6.43
CA GLU A 82 11.98 -4.79 5.52
C GLU A 82 12.19 -4.40 4.04
N LYS A 83 12.03 -3.12 3.71
CA LYS A 83 12.29 -2.59 2.36
C LYS A 83 13.73 -2.17 2.15
N LEU A 84 14.46 -1.90 3.23
CA LEU A 84 15.82 -1.38 3.20
C LEU A 84 16.86 -2.50 3.21
N VAL A 85 16.57 -3.65 3.84
CA VAL A 85 17.49 -4.77 4.00
C VAL A 85 16.86 -6.10 3.62
N LYS A 86 17.69 -7.07 3.22
CA LYS A 86 17.22 -8.41 2.85
C LYS A 86 16.88 -9.28 4.06
N ASN A 87 17.63 -9.18 5.17
CA ASN A 87 17.49 -10.00 6.37
C ASN A 87 17.23 -9.12 7.60
N PRO A 88 16.00 -8.64 7.82
CA PRO A 88 15.72 -7.71 8.93
C PRO A 88 16.01 -8.29 10.33
N ALA A 89 15.95 -9.62 10.47
CA ALA A 89 16.14 -10.29 11.76
C ALA A 89 17.60 -10.23 12.29
N GLU A 90 18.56 -9.93 11.44
CA GLU A 90 19.99 -9.89 11.80
C GLU A 90 20.39 -8.59 12.50
N TYR A 91 19.50 -7.60 12.51
CA TYR A 91 19.79 -6.25 13.03
C TYR A 91 19.10 -6.01 14.37
N SER A 92 19.83 -5.40 15.29
CA SER A 92 19.28 -4.89 16.54
C SER A 92 18.33 -3.69 16.30
N ALA A 93 17.49 -3.37 17.29
CA ALA A 93 16.57 -2.23 17.19
C ALA A 93 17.31 -0.89 16.93
N TRP A 94 18.49 -0.72 17.53
CA TRP A 94 19.30 0.47 17.33
C TRP A 94 19.88 0.55 15.92
N GLU A 95 20.43 -0.54 15.41
CA GLU A 95 20.96 -0.61 14.03
C GLU A 95 19.87 -0.33 12.99
N ARG A 96 18.65 -0.85 13.23
CA ARG A 96 17.52 -0.58 12.35
C ARG A 96 17.19 0.91 12.26
N LEU A 97 17.12 1.58 13.39
CA LEU A 97 16.87 3.03 13.43
C LEU A 97 18.00 3.83 12.76
N GLU A 98 19.25 3.42 12.94
CA GLU A 98 20.38 4.12 12.32
C GLU A 98 20.37 3.99 10.80
N ILE A 99 20.08 2.79 10.26
CA ILE A 99 19.94 2.57 8.81
C ILE A 99 18.77 3.36 8.25
N GLN A 100 17.62 3.39 8.94
CA GLN A 100 16.46 4.18 8.52
C GLN A 100 16.78 5.68 8.51
N LYS A 101 17.50 6.17 9.49
CA LYS A 101 17.95 7.55 9.58
C LYS A 101 18.94 7.90 8.45
N GLU A 102 19.97 7.08 8.21
CA GLU A 102 20.91 7.27 7.11
C GLU A 102 20.19 7.31 5.76
N THR A 103 19.24 6.39 5.53
CA THR A 103 18.42 6.37 4.32
C THR A 103 17.62 7.66 4.16
N LEU A 104 17.05 8.19 5.24
CA LEU A 104 16.33 9.46 5.24
C LEU A 104 17.24 10.61 4.82
N ILE A 105 18.41 10.72 5.45
CA ILE A 105 19.40 11.78 5.20
C ILE A 105 19.87 11.75 3.74
N GLU A 106 20.27 10.58 3.26
CA GLU A 106 20.73 10.40 1.88
C GLU A 106 19.66 10.81 0.86
N ASN A 107 18.40 10.49 1.11
CA ASN A 107 17.31 10.86 0.20
C ASN A 107 16.96 12.35 0.26
N LEU A 108 17.02 12.98 1.43
CA LEU A 108 16.85 14.43 1.54
C LEU A 108 17.95 15.18 0.80
N ASP A 109 19.20 14.79 0.99
CA ASP A 109 20.35 15.38 0.33
C ASP A 109 20.32 15.13 -1.19
N TYR A 110 19.92 13.93 -1.59
CA TYR A 110 19.71 13.59 -3.00
C TYR A 110 18.66 14.49 -3.65
N CYS A 111 17.51 14.69 -3.01
CA CYS A 111 16.46 15.56 -3.51
C CYS A 111 16.92 17.01 -3.66
N LYS A 112 17.63 17.53 -2.66
CA LYS A 112 18.20 18.87 -2.68
C LYS A 112 19.23 19.04 -3.81
N LYS A 113 20.15 18.09 -3.94
CA LYS A 113 21.19 18.10 -4.97
C LYS A 113 20.65 18.01 -6.40
N ASN A 114 19.56 17.25 -6.59
CA ASN A 114 18.96 17.01 -7.90
C ASN A 114 17.74 17.90 -8.20
N TYR A 115 17.51 18.92 -7.37
CA TYR A 115 16.39 19.86 -7.53
C TYR A 115 15.03 19.19 -7.60
N ILE A 116 14.83 18.11 -6.85
CA ILE A 116 13.55 17.45 -6.69
C ILE A 116 12.69 18.29 -5.75
N LYS A 117 11.50 18.69 -6.20
CA LYS A 117 10.66 19.63 -5.45
C LYS A 117 9.87 19.01 -4.31
N LYS A 118 9.50 17.74 -4.43
CA LYS A 118 8.66 17.06 -3.44
C LYS A 118 9.22 15.68 -3.10
N LEU A 119 9.22 15.34 -1.82
CA LEU A 119 9.57 14.02 -1.31
C LEU A 119 8.45 13.51 -0.41
N ASN A 120 7.93 12.32 -0.71
CA ASN A 120 7.02 11.61 0.18
C ASN A 120 7.83 10.59 0.98
N ILE A 121 7.80 10.71 2.30
CA ILE A 121 8.49 9.83 3.23
C ILE A 121 7.45 8.94 3.90
N ILE A 122 7.52 7.64 3.64
CA ILE A 122 6.63 6.64 4.25
C ILE A 122 7.37 6.06 5.45
N HIS A 123 6.89 6.36 6.66
CA HIS A 123 7.46 5.90 7.93
C HIS A 123 6.57 4.89 8.66
N GLY A 124 5.33 4.72 8.19
CA GLY A 124 4.34 3.87 8.85
C GLY A 124 3.75 4.48 10.12
N ILE A 125 2.78 3.78 10.68
CA ILE A 125 2.08 4.23 11.90
C ILE A 125 2.78 3.68 13.16
N GLY A 126 3.18 2.41 13.18
CA GLY A 126 3.93 1.71 14.23
C GLY A 126 3.82 2.28 15.65
N ASP A 127 4.88 2.12 16.43
CA ASP A 127 4.99 2.67 17.80
C ASP A 127 5.34 4.18 17.84
N GLY A 128 5.43 4.82 16.67
CA GLY A 128 5.76 6.23 16.56
C GLY A 128 7.25 6.57 16.67
N VAL A 129 8.12 5.61 16.95
CA VAL A 129 9.56 5.83 17.13
C VAL A 129 10.20 6.35 15.84
N LEU A 130 9.93 5.69 14.71
CA LEU A 130 10.43 6.13 13.42
C LEU A 130 9.79 7.44 12.97
N GLN A 131 8.51 7.64 13.23
CA GLN A 131 7.80 8.88 12.97
C GLN A 131 8.47 10.05 13.70
N ASN A 132 8.71 9.92 15.00
CA ASN A 132 9.37 10.95 15.80
C ASN A 132 10.77 11.25 15.28
N LEU A 133 11.54 10.23 14.92
CA LEU A 133 12.88 10.40 14.33
C LEU A 133 12.82 11.21 13.02
N VAL A 134 11.88 10.91 12.14
CA VAL A 134 11.68 11.64 10.88
C VAL A 134 11.35 13.10 11.15
N TYR A 135 10.37 13.39 12.01
CA TYR A 135 10.00 14.77 12.34
C TYR A 135 11.11 15.55 13.07
N ASP A 136 11.82 14.93 13.99
CA ASP A 136 12.95 15.56 14.69
C ASP A 136 14.05 15.95 13.70
N TYR A 137 14.31 15.10 12.72
CA TYR A 137 15.30 15.40 11.68
C TYR A 137 14.82 16.51 10.74
N LEU A 138 13.54 16.47 10.32
CA LEU A 138 12.96 17.51 9.45
C LEU A 138 12.94 18.88 10.11
N ARG A 139 12.70 18.96 11.43
CA ARG A 139 12.76 20.23 12.19
C ARG A 139 14.13 20.89 12.11
N GLY A 140 15.20 20.10 12.10
CA GLY A 140 16.57 20.59 11.98
C GLY A 140 17.06 20.85 10.55
N TYR A 141 16.30 20.43 9.53
CA TYR A 141 16.72 20.53 8.14
C TYR A 141 16.27 21.84 7.50
N SER A 142 17.21 22.61 6.96
CA SER A 142 16.92 23.93 6.38
C SER A 142 16.49 23.85 4.91
N GLY A 143 15.61 24.75 4.50
CA GLY A 143 15.18 24.88 3.10
C GLY A 143 14.09 23.89 2.68
N ILE A 144 13.31 23.40 3.63
CA ILE A 144 12.16 22.54 3.40
C ILE A 144 10.92 23.08 4.09
N GLN A 145 9.77 22.67 3.56
CA GLN A 145 8.46 22.81 4.19
C GLN A 145 7.83 21.43 4.28
N TYR A 146 7.19 21.11 5.38
CA TYR A 146 6.46 19.86 5.58
C TYR A 146 5.26 20.12 6.48
N GLU A 147 4.22 19.31 6.31
CA GLU A 147 3.03 19.37 7.17
C GLU A 147 3.23 18.36 8.30
N GLU A 148 3.25 18.87 9.54
CA GLU A 148 3.08 18.01 10.71
C GLU A 148 1.58 17.66 10.78
N ASP A 149 1.25 16.37 10.75
CA ASP A 149 -0.11 15.93 11.03
C ASP A 149 -0.47 16.36 12.45
N ASP A 150 -1.49 17.20 12.56
CA ASP A 150 -2.04 17.60 13.84
C ASP A 150 -2.35 16.37 14.71
N PHE A 151 -2.10 16.46 15.99
CA PHE A 151 -2.21 15.45 17.03
C PHE A 151 -3.45 14.52 16.97
N PHE A 152 -4.47 14.90 16.22
CA PHE A 152 -5.72 14.15 16.07
C PHE A 152 -5.75 13.18 14.87
N PHE A 153 -4.79 13.24 13.97
CA PHE A 153 -4.76 12.41 12.77
C PHE A 153 -3.47 11.58 12.64
N HIS A 154 -3.21 10.74 13.63
CA HIS A 154 -2.15 9.72 13.56
C HIS A 154 -2.37 8.64 12.49
N SER A 155 -3.20 8.92 11.49
CA SER A 155 -3.59 7.94 10.49
C SER A 155 -2.77 7.96 9.21
N SER A 156 -1.96 9.00 8.98
CA SER A 156 -1.08 9.01 7.81
C SER A 156 0.31 8.49 8.18
N GLY A 157 0.65 7.31 7.70
CA GLY A 157 1.98 6.73 7.86
C GLY A 157 3.05 7.38 6.96
N ASN A 158 2.82 8.61 6.48
CA ASN A 158 3.71 9.32 5.56
C ASN A 158 3.67 10.83 5.78
N VAL A 159 4.73 11.50 5.37
CA VAL A 159 4.84 12.97 5.36
C VAL A 159 5.33 13.46 4.01
N TRP A 160 4.73 14.56 3.53
CA TRP A 160 5.18 15.26 2.34
C TRP A 160 6.13 16.39 2.69
N VAL A 161 7.29 16.37 2.07
CA VAL A 161 8.31 17.41 2.20
C VAL A 161 8.42 18.17 0.88
N THR A 162 8.40 19.49 0.93
CA THR A 162 8.60 20.38 -0.23
C THR A 162 9.93 21.12 -0.05
N PHE A 163 10.75 21.08 -1.08
CA PHE A 163 12.05 21.79 -1.11
C PHE A 163 11.85 23.18 -1.74
N ASN A 164 12.36 24.20 -1.07
CA ASN A 164 12.32 25.60 -1.52
C ASN A 164 13.43 25.90 -2.53
#